data_c09c8ce6655bfc6fee3df0ec9c137607
#
_entry.id   c09c8ce6655bfc6fee3df0ec9c137607
#
_cell.length_a   1.000
_cell.length_b   1.000
_cell.length_c   1.000
_cell.angle_alpha   90.00
_cell.angle_beta   90.00
_cell.angle_gamma   90.00
#
_symmetry.space_group_name_H-M   'P 1'
#
loop_
_entity.id
_entity.type
_entity.pdbx_description
1 polymer ?
#
loop_
_entity_poly.entity_id
_entity_poly.type
_entity_poly.pdbx_seq_one_letter_code
_entity_poly.pdbx_strand_id
1 'polypeptide(L)'
;MENNDTGVAESVFIGGMFVLYGSQYADILEHYGRLAGMSDAEIASEAASVRAEIGQVSKAVKTAGWDGEWFVRAYDAYSRKVGTHEDTEGQIYIEPQGMCVMAGIGLDDGKAQQALKSVKERLTCDWGTAILAPAYSTYRIELGEISSYPRG
;
A
#
# COMPACT_ATOMS: atom_id res chain seq x y z
N MET A 1 -10.58 -10.67 -1.24
CA MET A 1 -10.32 -10.10 -2.58
C MET A 1 -9.50 -11.12 -3.34
N GLU A 2 -10.02 -11.62 -4.41
CA GLU A 2 -9.37 -12.64 -5.24
C GLU A 2 -9.42 -12.20 -6.70
N ASN A 3 -8.42 -12.63 -7.48
CA ASN A 3 -8.50 -12.54 -8.93
C ASN A 3 -9.58 -13.48 -9.43
N ASN A 4 -10.29 -13.09 -10.46
CA ASN A 4 -11.28 -13.93 -11.11
C ASN A 4 -11.20 -13.76 -12.64
N ASP A 5 -12.02 -14.49 -13.38
CA ASP A 5 -12.00 -14.50 -14.85
C ASP A 5 -12.22 -13.12 -15.51
N THR A 6 -12.68 -12.13 -14.77
CA THR A 6 -13.02 -10.80 -15.29
C THR A 6 -12.04 -9.71 -14.87
N GLY A 7 -11.09 -9.98 -14.00
CA GLY A 7 -10.16 -8.94 -13.56
C GLY A 7 -9.13 -9.37 -12.54
N VAL A 8 -8.27 -8.43 -12.18
CA VAL A 8 -7.16 -8.59 -11.24
C VAL A 8 -7.40 -7.67 -10.05
N ALA A 9 -7.38 -8.24 -8.86
CA ALA A 9 -7.38 -7.46 -7.62
C ALA A 9 -5.97 -6.92 -7.32
N GLU A 10 -5.89 -5.66 -6.92
CA GLU A 10 -4.62 -4.96 -6.69
C GLU A 10 -4.57 -4.40 -5.27
N SER A 11 -3.46 -4.58 -4.58
CA SER A 11 -3.27 -4.11 -3.20
C SER A 11 -2.35 -2.90 -3.15
N VAL A 12 -2.87 -1.78 -2.67
CA VAL A 12 -2.08 -0.55 -2.45
C VAL A 12 -1.05 -0.77 -1.34
N PHE A 13 -1.38 -1.53 -0.31
CA PHE A 13 -0.44 -1.93 0.73
C PHE A 13 0.76 -2.70 0.15
N ILE A 14 0.53 -3.68 -0.73
CA ILE A 14 1.61 -4.43 -1.40
C ILE A 14 2.41 -3.53 -2.34
N GLY A 15 1.76 -2.58 -3.03
CA GLY A 15 2.47 -1.56 -3.81
C GLY A 15 3.44 -0.73 -2.95
N GLY A 16 3.01 -0.30 -1.77
CA GLY A 16 3.88 0.37 -0.79
C GLY A 16 5.04 -0.52 -0.32
N MET A 17 4.78 -1.81 -0.01
CA MET A 17 5.81 -2.80 0.31
C MET A 17 6.84 -2.95 -0.80
N PHE A 18 6.39 -3.05 -2.04
CA PHE A 18 7.28 -3.18 -3.20
C PHE A 18 8.21 -1.97 -3.31
N VAL A 19 7.69 -0.76 -3.15
CA VAL A 19 8.49 0.47 -3.18
C VAL A 19 9.54 0.48 -2.06
N LEU A 20 9.15 0.14 -0.83
CA LEU A 20 10.05 0.12 0.32
C LEU A 20 11.16 -0.92 0.16
N TYR A 21 10.78 -2.18 -0.01
CA TYR A 21 11.75 -3.28 -0.04
C TYR A 21 12.49 -3.40 -1.37
N GLY A 22 11.87 -2.99 -2.48
CA GLY A 22 12.55 -2.88 -3.77
C GLY A 22 13.68 -1.85 -3.73
N SER A 23 13.48 -0.71 -3.03
CA SER A 23 14.55 0.28 -2.82
C SER A 23 15.71 -0.31 -2.03
N GLN A 24 15.43 -1.03 -0.94
CA GLN A 24 16.45 -1.73 -0.16
C GLN A 24 17.17 -2.82 -0.97
N TYR A 25 16.44 -3.55 -1.81
CA TYR A 25 17.02 -4.55 -2.69
C TYR A 25 17.99 -3.93 -3.70
N ALA A 26 17.62 -2.81 -4.34
CA ALA A 26 18.51 -2.10 -5.25
C ALA A 26 19.79 -1.62 -4.53
N ASP A 27 19.68 -1.11 -3.30
CA ASP A 27 20.82 -0.70 -2.49
C ASP A 27 21.72 -1.90 -2.13
N ILE A 28 21.14 -3.05 -1.79
CA ILE A 28 21.88 -4.30 -1.53
C ILE A 28 22.63 -4.77 -2.77
N LEU A 29 22.00 -4.72 -3.95
CA LEU A 29 22.67 -5.07 -5.21
C LEU A 29 23.89 -4.17 -5.45
N GLU A 30 23.75 -2.87 -5.32
CA GLU A 30 24.83 -1.91 -5.56
C GLU A 30 26.00 -2.10 -4.57
N HIS A 31 25.74 -2.47 -3.32
CA HIS A 31 26.78 -2.62 -2.31
C HIS A 31 27.42 -4.03 -2.29
N TYR A 32 26.63 -5.07 -2.52
CA TYR A 32 27.04 -6.45 -2.28
C TYR A 32 26.96 -7.36 -3.49
N GLY A 33 26.46 -6.92 -4.64
CA GLY A 33 26.29 -7.76 -5.85
C GLY A 33 27.61 -8.40 -6.32
N ARG A 34 28.73 -7.71 -6.20
CA ARG A 34 30.06 -8.28 -6.51
C ARG A 34 30.41 -9.47 -5.63
N LEU A 35 30.02 -9.47 -4.36
CA LEU A 35 30.26 -10.59 -3.45
C LEU A 35 29.41 -11.82 -3.85
N ALA A 36 28.29 -11.60 -4.52
CA ALA A 36 27.46 -12.67 -5.09
C ALA A 36 27.94 -13.13 -6.48
N GLY A 37 29.07 -12.59 -6.97
CA GLY A 37 29.67 -12.95 -8.27
C GLY A 37 29.09 -12.20 -9.46
N MET A 38 28.33 -11.15 -9.25
CA MET A 38 27.77 -10.33 -10.33
C MET A 38 28.83 -9.37 -10.89
N SER A 39 28.81 -9.14 -12.18
CA SER A 39 29.57 -8.09 -12.83
C SER A 39 28.95 -6.70 -12.59
N ASP A 40 29.74 -5.64 -12.73
CA ASP A 40 29.27 -4.25 -12.59
C ASP A 40 28.12 -3.92 -13.57
N ALA A 41 28.18 -4.50 -14.77
CA ALA A 41 27.14 -4.31 -15.78
C ALA A 41 25.81 -4.95 -15.39
N GLU A 42 25.85 -6.17 -14.82
CA GLU A 42 24.66 -6.87 -14.31
C GLU A 42 24.07 -6.11 -13.13
N ILE A 43 24.88 -5.68 -12.17
CA ILE A 43 24.45 -4.89 -11.01
C ILE A 43 23.76 -3.62 -11.47
N ALA A 44 24.39 -2.85 -12.35
CA ALA A 44 23.82 -1.60 -12.84
C ALA A 44 22.52 -1.79 -13.61
N SER A 45 22.45 -2.83 -14.45
CA SER A 45 21.26 -3.17 -15.23
C SER A 45 20.08 -3.56 -14.33
N GLU A 46 20.32 -4.46 -13.38
CA GLU A 46 19.28 -4.95 -12.45
C GLU A 46 18.79 -3.84 -11.53
N ALA A 47 19.71 -3.08 -10.92
CA ALA A 47 19.36 -1.96 -10.06
C ALA A 47 18.55 -0.89 -10.81
N ALA A 48 18.92 -0.57 -12.05
CA ALA A 48 18.19 0.39 -12.87
C ALA A 48 16.78 -0.10 -13.22
N SER A 49 16.63 -1.39 -13.54
CA SER A 49 15.33 -2.01 -13.82
C SER A 49 14.41 -1.91 -12.60
N VAL A 50 14.88 -2.34 -11.43
CA VAL A 50 14.12 -2.31 -10.18
C VAL A 50 13.73 -0.86 -9.82
N ARG A 51 14.65 0.09 -9.93
CA ARG A 51 14.34 1.52 -9.66
C ARG A 51 13.30 2.09 -10.62
N ALA A 52 13.31 1.68 -11.88
CA ALA A 52 12.29 2.09 -12.84
C ALA A 52 10.91 1.58 -12.46
N GLU A 53 10.80 0.31 -12.07
CA GLU A 53 9.55 -0.29 -11.60
C GLU A 53 9.05 0.36 -10.30
N ILE A 54 9.94 0.62 -9.34
CA ILE A 54 9.64 1.36 -8.11
C ILE A 54 9.01 2.72 -8.45
N GLY A 55 9.59 3.44 -9.41
CA GLY A 55 9.07 4.74 -9.85
C GLY A 55 7.64 4.65 -10.42
N GLN A 56 7.36 3.61 -11.21
CA GLN A 56 6.04 3.37 -11.77
C GLN A 56 5.01 3.02 -10.69
N VAL A 57 5.35 2.09 -9.79
CA VAL A 57 4.46 1.66 -8.70
C VAL A 57 4.22 2.81 -7.72
N SER A 58 5.27 3.55 -7.33
CA SER A 58 5.15 4.72 -6.45
C SER A 58 4.20 5.77 -7.04
N LYS A 59 4.32 6.05 -8.35
CA LYS A 59 3.41 6.96 -9.05
C LYS A 59 1.97 6.45 -9.05
N ALA A 60 1.75 5.17 -9.32
CA ALA A 60 0.42 4.57 -9.32
C ALA A 60 -0.23 4.64 -7.94
N VAL A 61 0.49 4.26 -6.88
CA VAL A 61 0.04 4.35 -5.49
C VAL A 61 -0.29 5.81 -5.12
N LYS A 62 0.58 6.74 -5.47
CA LYS A 62 0.43 8.17 -5.16
C LYS A 62 -0.77 8.82 -5.87
N THR A 63 -1.18 8.29 -7.02
CA THR A 63 -2.29 8.81 -7.82
C THR A 63 -3.56 7.99 -7.66
N ALA A 64 -3.63 6.80 -8.23
CA ALA A 64 -4.79 5.93 -8.16
C ALA A 64 -5.07 5.43 -6.73
N GLY A 65 -4.02 5.13 -5.98
CA GLY A 65 -4.14 4.69 -4.59
C GLY A 65 -4.53 5.78 -3.58
N TRP A 66 -4.68 7.03 -3.99
CA TRP A 66 -5.01 8.16 -3.11
C TRP A 66 -6.49 8.52 -3.16
N ASP A 67 -7.13 8.66 -2.00
CA ASP A 67 -8.56 8.94 -1.85
C ASP A 67 -8.88 10.36 -1.35
N GLY A 68 -7.93 11.29 -1.47
CA GLY A 68 -8.08 12.68 -1.03
C GLY A 68 -7.54 12.95 0.38
N GLU A 69 -7.72 12.04 1.32
CA GLU A 69 -7.26 12.16 2.71
C GLU A 69 -6.38 11.01 3.19
N TRP A 70 -6.43 9.84 2.52
CA TRP A 70 -5.64 8.65 2.85
C TRP A 70 -5.41 7.75 1.63
N PHE A 71 -4.54 6.74 1.77
CA PHE A 71 -4.35 5.71 0.76
C PHE A 71 -5.44 4.64 0.89
N VAL A 72 -6.10 4.29 -0.22
CA VAL A 72 -7.09 3.20 -0.23
C VAL A 72 -6.41 1.85 0.09
N ARG A 73 -7.19 0.87 0.53
CA ARG A 73 -6.68 -0.46 0.86
C ARG A 73 -6.28 -1.25 -0.38
N ALA A 74 -7.16 -1.22 -1.37
CA ALA A 74 -7.00 -2.03 -2.58
C ALA A 74 -8.01 -1.64 -3.67
N TYR A 75 -7.86 -2.27 -4.83
CA TYR A 75 -8.91 -2.42 -5.83
C TYR A 75 -9.35 -3.88 -5.89
N ASP A 76 -10.63 -4.14 -5.99
CA ASP A 76 -11.15 -5.49 -6.20
C ASP A 76 -11.03 -5.92 -7.68
N ALA A 77 -11.37 -7.17 -7.97
CA ALA A 77 -11.29 -7.71 -9.35
C ALA A 77 -12.20 -7.00 -10.36
N TYR A 78 -13.09 -6.13 -9.91
CA TYR A 78 -13.97 -5.30 -10.74
C TYR A 78 -13.52 -3.84 -10.78
N SER A 79 -12.29 -3.55 -10.36
CA SER A 79 -11.69 -2.21 -10.28
C SER A 79 -12.43 -1.24 -9.34
N ARG A 80 -13.17 -1.76 -8.35
CA ARG A 80 -13.79 -0.94 -7.30
C ARG A 80 -12.79 -0.71 -6.18
N LYS A 81 -12.74 0.51 -5.68
CA LYS A 81 -11.92 0.85 -4.52
C LYS A 81 -12.43 0.12 -3.26
N VAL A 82 -11.51 -0.30 -2.44
CA VAL A 82 -11.73 -0.82 -1.09
C VAL A 82 -10.97 0.10 -0.14
N GLY A 83 -11.66 0.65 0.85
CA GLY A 83 -11.04 1.61 1.76
C GLY A 83 -11.13 3.06 1.29
N THR A 84 -12.25 3.43 0.70
CA THR A 84 -12.55 4.78 0.23
C THR A 84 -13.54 5.49 1.16
N HIS A 85 -13.52 6.83 1.16
CA HIS A 85 -14.51 7.65 1.89
C HIS A 85 -15.94 7.46 1.37
N GLU A 86 -16.12 6.91 0.17
CA GLU A 86 -17.43 6.60 -0.41
C GLU A 86 -18.09 5.37 0.21
N ASP A 87 -17.31 4.50 0.88
CA ASP A 87 -17.83 3.33 1.57
C ASP A 87 -18.56 3.72 2.88
N THR A 88 -19.53 2.92 3.30
CA THR A 88 -20.22 3.10 4.59
C THR A 88 -19.46 2.46 5.75
N GLU A 89 -18.68 1.41 5.49
CA GLU A 89 -17.86 0.64 6.42
C GLU A 89 -16.50 0.34 5.78
N GLY A 90 -15.45 0.20 6.58
CA GLY A 90 -14.11 -0.07 6.05
C GLY A 90 -13.54 1.05 5.19
N GLN A 91 -13.77 2.31 5.58
CA GLN A 91 -13.31 3.48 4.81
C GLN A 91 -11.80 3.64 4.83
N ILE A 92 -11.19 3.49 6.00
CA ILE A 92 -9.74 3.65 6.18
C ILE A 92 -9.13 2.43 6.86
N TYR A 93 -7.95 2.04 6.42
CA TYR A 93 -7.14 0.93 6.95
C TYR A 93 -5.75 1.42 7.31
N ILE A 94 -5.19 0.93 8.42
CA ILE A 94 -3.87 1.36 8.92
C ILE A 94 -2.72 0.89 8.01
N GLU A 95 -2.82 -0.31 7.44
CA GLU A 95 -1.72 -0.95 6.74
C GLU A 95 -1.21 -0.15 5.53
N PRO A 96 -2.07 0.33 4.60
CA PRO A 96 -1.58 1.13 3.48
C PRO A 96 -1.02 2.48 3.93
N GLN A 97 -1.56 3.09 5.00
CA GLN A 97 -1.03 4.37 5.49
C GLN A 97 0.39 4.20 6.01
N GLY A 98 0.61 3.23 6.91
CA GLY A 98 1.91 2.96 7.46
C GLY A 98 2.93 2.57 6.38
N MET A 99 2.57 1.65 5.50
CA MET A 99 3.50 1.15 4.48
C MET A 99 3.86 2.19 3.43
N CYS A 100 2.89 2.94 2.91
CA CYS A 100 3.15 4.00 1.92
C CYS A 100 4.02 5.12 2.52
N VAL A 101 3.78 5.51 3.77
CA VAL A 101 4.59 6.53 4.45
C VAL A 101 6.02 6.03 4.69
N MET A 102 6.21 4.78 5.17
CA MET A 102 7.54 4.18 5.31
C MET A 102 8.29 4.07 3.98
N ALA A 103 7.57 3.85 2.88
CA ALA A 103 8.12 3.84 1.53
C ALA A 103 8.45 5.24 0.98
N GLY A 104 8.17 6.31 1.72
CA GLY A 104 8.38 7.69 1.30
C GLY A 104 7.34 8.22 0.31
N ILE A 105 6.28 7.46 0.04
CA ILE A 105 5.25 7.87 -0.93
C ILE A 105 4.42 9.03 -0.36
N GLY A 106 4.39 10.15 -1.09
CA GLY A 106 3.63 11.34 -0.71
C GLY A 106 4.29 12.24 0.33
N LEU A 107 5.60 12.07 0.60
CA LEU A 107 6.37 12.99 1.46
C LEU A 107 6.58 14.35 0.79
N ASP A 108 6.73 14.37 -0.52
CA ASP A 108 7.05 15.55 -1.35
C ASP A 108 5.83 16.47 -1.59
N ASP A 109 4.61 15.98 -1.43
CA ASP A 109 3.38 16.73 -1.71
C ASP A 109 2.38 16.78 -0.52
N GLY A 110 2.81 16.32 0.66
CA GLY A 110 2.02 16.39 1.88
C GLY A 110 1.00 15.26 2.09
N LYS A 111 0.87 14.33 1.13
CA LYS A 111 -0.07 13.19 1.26
C LYS A 111 0.28 12.28 2.44
N ALA A 112 1.57 12.03 2.67
CA ALA A 112 2.03 11.22 3.81
C ALA A 112 1.59 11.84 5.15
N GLN A 113 1.75 13.15 5.33
CA GLN A 113 1.32 13.87 6.53
C GLN A 113 -0.20 13.84 6.68
N GLN A 114 -0.93 14.03 5.58
CA GLN A 114 -2.40 13.95 5.59
C GLN A 114 -2.88 12.53 5.94
N ALA A 115 -2.27 11.50 5.38
CA ALA A 115 -2.60 10.10 5.70
C ALA A 115 -2.42 9.79 7.19
N LEU A 116 -1.28 10.21 7.79
CA LEU A 116 -1.03 10.05 9.24
C LEU A 116 -2.00 10.86 10.09
N LYS A 117 -2.41 12.05 9.63
CA LYS A 117 -3.46 12.83 10.28
C LYS A 117 -4.78 12.06 10.28
N SER A 118 -5.18 11.50 9.14
CA SER A 118 -6.40 10.69 9.01
C SER A 118 -6.36 9.45 9.91
N VAL A 119 -5.20 8.77 10.03
CA VAL A 119 -5.00 7.68 11.00
C VAL A 119 -5.26 8.15 12.42
N LYS A 120 -4.65 9.27 12.83
CA LYS A 120 -4.83 9.82 14.17
C LYS A 120 -6.30 10.18 14.47
N GLU A 121 -6.99 10.76 13.51
CA GLU A 121 -8.38 11.24 13.70
C GLU A 121 -9.42 10.11 13.63
N ARG A 122 -9.17 9.06 12.84
CA ARG A 122 -10.16 8.05 12.51
C ARG A 122 -9.91 6.68 13.11
N LEU A 123 -8.63 6.34 13.39
CA LEU A 123 -8.24 5.01 13.87
C LEU A 123 -7.75 5.00 15.31
N THR A 124 -7.37 6.15 15.90
CA THR A 124 -6.90 6.18 17.28
C THR A 124 -8.06 6.00 18.25
N CYS A 125 -7.86 5.12 19.23
CA CYS A 125 -8.77 4.89 20.34
C CYS A 125 -7.96 4.79 21.65
N ASP A 126 -8.63 4.70 22.80
CA ASP A 126 -7.98 4.63 24.12
C ASP A 126 -7.01 3.44 24.28
N TRP A 127 -7.19 2.39 23.48
CA TRP A 127 -6.41 1.16 23.53
C TRP A 127 -5.32 1.06 22.45
N GLY A 128 -5.22 2.05 21.56
CA GLY A 128 -4.24 2.06 20.47
C GLY A 128 -4.80 2.52 19.14
N THR A 129 -4.37 1.87 18.07
CA THR A 129 -4.81 2.18 16.72
C THR A 129 -5.62 1.01 16.16
N ALA A 130 -6.86 1.27 15.77
CA ALA A 130 -7.71 0.28 15.11
C ALA A 130 -7.15 -0.11 13.72
N ILE A 131 -7.42 -1.34 13.30
CA ILE A 131 -6.99 -1.85 11.99
C ILE A 131 -7.70 -1.12 10.86
N LEU A 132 -9.00 -0.86 11.04
CA LEU A 132 -9.86 -0.17 10.08
C LEU A 132 -11.02 0.56 10.78
N ALA A 133 -11.62 1.51 10.09
CA ALA A 133 -12.82 2.21 10.55
C ALA A 133 -13.68 2.69 9.36
N PRO A 134 -15.02 2.77 9.52
CA PRO A 134 -15.82 2.06 10.52
C PRO A 134 -15.70 0.54 10.37
N ALA A 135 -15.82 -0.20 11.47
CA ALA A 135 -15.76 -1.67 11.42
C ALA A 135 -16.94 -2.25 10.64
N TYR A 136 -16.71 -3.35 9.93
CA TYR A 136 -17.77 -4.06 9.23
C TYR A 136 -18.83 -4.64 10.21
N SER A 137 -20.10 -4.46 9.88
CA SER A 137 -21.20 -5.00 10.67
C SER A 137 -21.45 -6.47 10.39
N THR A 138 -21.07 -6.95 9.20
CA THR A 138 -21.25 -8.32 8.72
C THR A 138 -20.08 -8.72 7.84
N TYR A 139 -19.85 -10.03 7.71
CA TYR A 139 -18.89 -10.56 6.75
C TYR A 139 -19.31 -10.22 5.31
N ARG A 140 -18.37 -9.68 4.53
CA ARG A 140 -18.55 -9.33 3.13
C ARG A 140 -17.79 -10.33 2.26
N ILE A 141 -18.51 -11.23 1.61
CA ILE A 141 -17.91 -12.31 0.81
C ILE A 141 -17.01 -11.77 -0.30
N GLU A 142 -17.37 -10.64 -0.90
CA GLU A 142 -16.62 -9.97 -1.97
C GLU A 142 -15.28 -9.40 -1.50
N LEU A 143 -15.14 -9.13 -0.20
CA LEU A 143 -13.92 -8.60 0.42
C LEU A 143 -13.10 -9.71 1.09
N GLY A 144 -13.71 -10.83 1.42
CA GLY A 144 -13.07 -11.93 2.13
C GLY A 144 -12.70 -11.57 3.57
N GLU A 145 -11.62 -12.17 4.06
CA GLU A 145 -11.21 -12.10 5.46
C GLU A 145 -10.97 -10.69 6.01
N ILE A 146 -10.69 -9.69 5.18
CA ILE A 146 -10.54 -8.31 5.66
C ILE A 146 -11.82 -7.73 6.26
N SER A 147 -12.97 -8.32 5.97
CA SER A 147 -14.28 -7.95 6.53
C SER A 147 -14.71 -8.81 7.73
N SER A 148 -13.87 -9.77 8.15
CA SER A 148 -14.18 -10.69 9.25
C SER A 148 -13.71 -10.18 10.62
N TYR A 149 -12.96 -9.09 10.67
CA TYR A 149 -12.49 -8.54 11.94
C TYR A 149 -13.66 -8.13 12.84
N PRO A 150 -13.66 -8.57 14.11
CA PRO A 150 -14.70 -8.18 15.04
C PRO A 150 -14.72 -6.66 15.24
N ARG A 151 -15.90 -6.14 15.56
CA ARG A 151 -16.01 -4.75 16.02
C ARG A 151 -15.25 -4.63 17.34
N GLY A 152 -14.18 -3.82 17.32
CA GLY A 152 -13.35 -3.52 18.48
C GLY A 152 -13.81 -2.31 19.25
#